data_b5535c91e710c8d5fa507fa52b33422c
#
_entry.id   b5535c91e710c8d5fa507fa52b33422c
#
_cell.length_a   1.000
_cell.length_b   1.000
_cell.length_c   1.000
_cell.angle_alpha   90.00
_cell.angle_beta   90.00
_cell.angle_gamma   90.00
#
_symmetry.space_group_name_H-M   'P 1'
#
loop_
_entity.id
_entity.type
_entity.pdbx_description
1 polymer ?
#
loop_
_entity_poly.entity_id
_entity_poly.type
_entity_poly.pdbx_seq_one_letter_code
_entity_poly.pdbx_strand_id
1 'polypeptide(L)'
;MTYFSNYGMWSRRSRWLVASALLLLPLIIYSNTLFARFGFRDDYAILREVHEEPGKVIRHVGTFARPLYGVMLQVFFERVDGIDDLWKGRVASALCVGAVSAMLFLALLKLSWPAWSSALLGALMSVLPAAQVIVSWAICWPHLVGGLCSFAAFLVGQKGGVLRTAAAVSLLVTGILIYQSHVFFYFVLVAAGLATYQDKSLGWRIRCLIKHFLTMGAALAASYGIMQVLYAADVFKQSSLVVLENEPLAKLHWFIAGPLRNALALIVLNDAEKGMAIAFIATAGITGGVILVGGWDKWKTGGWREGLFWAVTLSVLLMGAFTANLVSMQRWSTYRTIYALTGVLLVFFVLGLQALASRLPKRREWLAPAVLGLIFLVGLPLARVQAYTLFALPQQEELALVEEGAKKLALLERATVFIIRPTIDDTCAPQRYSDEFGTLSTDSDWAPKEMLKILLNGRVPDLSKRFTVICGRSLPAGRTFTVVIDMRRLKQLRPKLENAF
;
A
#
# COMPACT_ATOMS: atom_id res chain seq x y z
N MET A 1 15.44 13.35 -30.62
CA MET A 1 14.15 12.76 -31.03
C MET A 1 13.20 12.78 -29.85
N THR A 2 12.08 13.48 -29.96
CA THR A 2 11.02 13.51 -28.94
C THR A 2 10.28 12.18 -28.98
N TYR A 3 10.42 11.35 -27.97
CA TYR A 3 9.77 10.02 -27.86
C TYR A 3 8.23 10.06 -27.89
N PHE A 4 7.63 11.26 -27.80
CA PHE A 4 6.19 11.45 -27.58
C PHE A 4 5.45 12.19 -28.71
N SER A 5 6.10 12.46 -29.87
CA SER A 5 5.44 13.14 -30.97
C SER A 5 4.67 12.17 -31.86
N ASN A 6 3.37 12.36 -32.00
CA ASN A 6 2.42 11.71 -32.92
C ASN A 6 1.61 10.50 -32.42
N TYR A 7 1.32 10.39 -31.12
CA TYR A 7 0.27 9.45 -30.69
C TYR A 7 -1.10 10.10 -30.80
N GLY A 8 -2.02 9.47 -31.55
CA GLY A 8 -3.38 9.93 -31.74
C GLY A 8 -4.03 10.37 -30.43
N MET A 9 -4.41 11.63 -30.34
CA MET A 9 -5.05 12.17 -29.13
C MET A 9 -6.44 11.53 -28.99
N TRP A 10 -6.62 10.74 -27.95
CA TRP A 10 -7.96 10.23 -27.62
C TRP A 10 -8.93 11.40 -27.44
N SER A 11 -10.17 11.21 -27.90
CA SER A 11 -11.23 12.19 -27.69
C SER A 11 -11.45 12.43 -26.19
N ARG A 12 -11.99 13.57 -25.84
CA ARG A 12 -12.34 13.87 -24.43
C ARG A 12 -13.23 12.79 -23.85
N ARG A 13 -14.19 12.28 -24.64
CA ARG A 13 -15.10 11.19 -24.24
C ARG A 13 -14.33 9.90 -23.94
N SER A 14 -13.42 9.48 -24.83
CA SER A 14 -12.61 8.27 -24.63
C SER A 14 -11.74 8.35 -23.37
N ARG A 15 -11.14 9.54 -23.08
CA ARG A 15 -10.33 9.73 -21.86
C ARG A 15 -11.16 9.53 -20.59
N TRP A 16 -12.37 10.09 -20.55
CA TRP A 16 -13.24 9.93 -19.39
C TRP A 16 -13.78 8.51 -19.25
N LEU A 17 -14.10 7.82 -20.35
CA LEU A 17 -14.53 6.41 -20.33
C LEU A 17 -13.43 5.53 -19.73
N VAL A 18 -12.17 5.70 -20.16
CA VAL A 18 -11.04 4.93 -19.62
C VAL A 18 -10.78 5.30 -18.16
N ALA A 19 -10.81 6.57 -17.79
CA ALA A 19 -10.67 6.99 -16.40
C ALA A 19 -11.75 6.37 -15.50
N SER A 20 -13.02 6.34 -15.97
CA SER A 20 -14.12 5.67 -15.25
C SER A 20 -13.92 4.15 -15.16
N ALA A 21 -13.45 3.52 -16.24
CA ALA A 21 -13.12 2.10 -16.22
C ALA A 21 -12.00 1.78 -15.21
N LEU A 22 -10.94 2.61 -15.16
CA LEU A 22 -9.85 2.47 -14.18
C LEU A 22 -10.33 2.71 -12.75
N LEU A 23 -11.25 3.64 -12.54
CA LEU A 23 -11.86 3.89 -11.23
C LEU A 23 -12.63 2.66 -10.72
N LEU A 24 -13.36 1.98 -11.58
CA LEU A 24 -14.22 0.84 -11.23
C LEU A 24 -13.46 -0.50 -11.27
N LEU A 25 -12.31 -0.55 -11.92
CA LEU A 25 -11.53 -1.78 -12.14
C LEU A 25 -11.24 -2.55 -10.83
N PRO A 26 -10.79 -1.93 -9.73
CA PRO A 26 -10.54 -2.66 -8.49
C PRO A 26 -11.79 -3.29 -7.87
N LEU A 27 -12.97 -2.69 -8.04
CA LEU A 27 -14.22 -3.28 -7.57
C LEU A 27 -14.50 -4.61 -8.26
N ILE A 28 -14.17 -4.73 -9.55
CA ILE A 28 -14.36 -5.96 -10.34
C ILE A 28 -13.28 -6.98 -9.95
N ILE A 29 -12.01 -6.58 -9.90
CA ILE A 29 -10.89 -7.48 -9.58
C ILE A 29 -11.10 -8.13 -8.21
N TYR A 30 -11.43 -7.32 -7.21
CA TYR A 30 -11.46 -7.74 -5.80
C TYR A 30 -12.84 -8.09 -5.28
N SER A 31 -13.86 -8.24 -6.16
CA SER A 31 -15.25 -8.47 -5.75
C SER A 31 -15.41 -9.59 -4.72
N ASN A 32 -14.72 -10.72 -4.88
CA ASN A 32 -14.78 -11.85 -3.93
C ASN A 32 -14.22 -11.48 -2.55
N THR A 33 -13.17 -10.66 -2.49
CA THR A 33 -12.55 -10.21 -1.24
C THR A 33 -13.34 -9.09 -0.58
N LEU A 34 -13.90 -8.16 -1.37
CA LEU A 34 -14.63 -7.01 -0.86
C LEU A 34 -15.81 -7.40 0.02
N PHE A 35 -16.62 -8.35 -0.45
CA PHE A 35 -17.85 -8.75 0.20
C PHE A 35 -17.70 -9.97 1.13
N ALA A 36 -16.51 -10.50 1.26
CA ALA A 36 -16.23 -11.56 2.22
C ALA A 36 -16.36 -11.03 3.66
N ARG A 37 -16.89 -11.87 4.55
CA ARG A 37 -17.13 -11.51 5.95
C ARG A 37 -15.89 -11.74 6.79
N PHE A 38 -15.07 -10.72 6.98
CA PHE A 38 -13.87 -10.74 7.83
C PHE A 38 -13.43 -9.33 8.21
N GLY A 39 -12.63 -9.20 9.26
CA GLY A 39 -11.75 -8.09 9.54
C GLY A 39 -10.30 -8.55 9.48
N PHE A 40 -9.37 -7.62 9.45
CA PHE A 40 -7.94 -7.90 9.48
C PHE A 40 -7.27 -7.06 10.56
N ARG A 41 -6.65 -7.72 11.55
CA ARG A 41 -5.88 -7.07 12.63
C ARG A 41 -6.57 -5.85 13.25
N ASP A 42 -6.09 -4.64 12.90
CA ASP A 42 -6.54 -3.36 13.47
C ASP A 42 -8.01 -3.05 13.17
N ASP A 43 -8.62 -3.68 12.15
CA ASP A 43 -10.05 -3.51 11.86
C ASP A 43 -10.90 -3.80 13.10
N TYR A 44 -10.54 -4.85 13.86
CA TYR A 44 -11.29 -5.25 15.08
C TYR A 44 -11.15 -4.24 16.21
N ALA A 45 -9.91 -3.78 16.47
CA ALA A 45 -9.67 -2.80 17.52
C ALA A 45 -10.35 -1.46 17.21
N ILE A 46 -10.20 -0.98 15.96
CA ILE A 46 -10.77 0.30 15.52
C ILE A 46 -12.29 0.25 15.54
N LEU A 47 -12.90 -0.85 15.05
CA LEU A 47 -14.35 -1.03 15.06
C LEU A 47 -14.91 -0.93 16.49
N ARG A 48 -14.29 -1.57 17.48
CA ARG A 48 -14.72 -1.49 18.87
C ARG A 48 -14.45 -0.11 19.49
N GLU A 49 -13.23 0.38 19.34
CA GLU A 49 -12.79 1.60 20.02
C GLU A 49 -13.53 2.85 19.57
N VAL A 50 -13.95 2.91 18.30
CA VAL A 50 -14.76 4.03 17.80
C VAL A 50 -16.07 4.15 18.55
N HIS A 51 -16.72 3.02 18.87
CA HIS A 51 -18.02 3.01 19.54
C HIS A 51 -17.92 3.05 21.07
N GLU A 52 -16.95 2.34 21.65
CA GLU A 52 -16.83 2.23 23.12
C GLU A 52 -15.96 3.31 23.76
N GLU A 53 -14.97 3.84 23.02
CA GLU A 53 -13.97 4.79 23.53
C GLU A 53 -13.79 5.98 22.57
N PRO A 54 -14.78 6.88 22.42
CA PRO A 54 -14.75 7.98 21.45
C PRO A 54 -13.47 8.82 21.53
N GLY A 55 -12.86 9.06 20.36
CA GLY A 55 -11.61 9.80 20.22
C GLY A 55 -10.34 9.01 20.56
N LYS A 56 -10.42 7.76 21.05
CA LYS A 56 -9.24 6.92 21.31
C LYS A 56 -8.47 6.63 20.02
N VAL A 57 -9.16 6.31 18.93
CA VAL A 57 -8.55 6.05 17.62
C VAL A 57 -7.76 7.27 17.16
N ILE A 58 -8.30 8.49 17.31
CA ILE A 58 -7.60 9.73 16.95
C ILE A 58 -6.33 9.90 17.80
N ARG A 59 -6.45 9.70 19.11
CA ARG A 59 -5.30 9.81 20.03
C ARG A 59 -4.22 8.76 19.71
N HIS A 60 -4.62 7.49 19.51
CA HIS A 60 -3.71 6.39 19.21
C HIS A 60 -2.96 6.63 17.90
N VAL A 61 -3.66 6.94 16.82
CA VAL A 61 -3.05 7.14 15.50
C VAL A 61 -2.25 8.45 15.44
N GLY A 62 -2.65 9.47 16.23
CA GLY A 62 -1.90 10.71 16.42
C GLY A 62 -0.51 10.49 17.00
N THR A 63 -0.29 9.42 17.80
CA THR A 63 1.05 9.05 18.31
C THR A 63 2.04 8.70 17.19
N PHE A 64 1.53 8.24 16.02
CA PHE A 64 2.31 7.91 14.82
C PHE A 64 2.41 9.07 13.82
N ALA A 65 2.15 10.31 14.26
CA ALA A 65 2.13 11.51 13.43
C ALA A 65 1.09 11.46 12.28
N ARG A 66 -0.08 10.86 12.51
CA ARG A 66 -1.17 10.69 11.52
C ARG A 66 -2.53 11.15 12.05
N PRO A 67 -2.66 12.37 12.61
CA PRO A 67 -3.90 12.79 13.26
C PRO A 67 -5.12 12.81 12.33
N LEU A 68 -4.93 13.24 11.07
CA LEU A 68 -6.04 13.27 10.10
C LEU A 68 -6.50 11.87 9.70
N TYR A 69 -5.61 10.89 9.67
CA TYR A 69 -5.98 9.48 9.48
C TYR A 69 -6.91 9.01 10.60
N GLY A 70 -6.57 9.31 11.86
CA GLY A 70 -7.40 8.97 13.00
C GLY A 70 -8.79 9.61 12.93
N VAL A 71 -8.89 10.88 12.53
CA VAL A 71 -10.19 11.57 12.33
C VAL A 71 -10.99 10.90 11.22
N MET A 72 -10.38 10.57 10.09
CA MET A 72 -11.07 9.91 8.98
C MET A 72 -11.58 8.52 9.38
N LEU A 73 -10.81 7.75 10.14
CA LEU A 73 -11.25 6.46 10.67
C LEU A 73 -12.40 6.63 11.67
N GLN A 74 -12.30 7.55 12.62
CA GLN A 74 -13.34 7.81 13.61
C GLN A 74 -14.68 8.10 12.90
N VAL A 75 -14.70 9.10 12.01
CA VAL A 75 -15.93 9.53 11.30
C VAL A 75 -16.50 8.41 10.41
N PHE A 76 -15.65 7.61 9.79
CA PHE A 76 -16.10 6.53 8.92
C PHE A 76 -16.65 5.36 9.71
N PHE A 77 -15.91 4.88 10.72
CA PHE A 77 -16.27 3.69 11.49
C PHE A 77 -17.43 3.93 12.46
N GLU A 78 -17.79 5.18 12.80
CA GLU A 78 -19.05 5.51 13.48
C GLU A 78 -20.29 5.04 12.70
N ARG A 79 -20.15 4.71 11.38
CA ARG A 79 -21.21 4.21 10.50
C ARG A 79 -21.06 2.73 10.14
N VAL A 80 -20.16 2.04 10.83
CA VAL A 80 -19.85 0.62 10.65
C VAL A 80 -20.24 -0.11 11.92
N ASP A 81 -21.39 -0.76 11.94
CA ASP A 81 -21.99 -1.31 13.16
C ASP A 81 -21.36 -2.64 13.61
N GLY A 82 -20.67 -3.36 12.73
CA GLY A 82 -20.09 -4.65 13.06
C GLY A 82 -19.17 -5.22 11.98
N ILE A 83 -18.71 -6.44 12.21
CA ILE A 83 -17.81 -7.15 11.28
C ILE A 83 -18.47 -7.31 9.89
N ASP A 84 -19.80 -7.49 9.88
CA ASP A 84 -20.57 -7.65 8.65
C ASP A 84 -20.52 -6.40 7.74
N ASP A 85 -20.26 -5.23 8.32
CA ASP A 85 -20.19 -3.95 7.62
C ASP A 85 -18.78 -3.54 7.17
N LEU A 86 -17.74 -4.28 7.53
CA LEU A 86 -16.34 -3.97 7.17
C LEU A 86 -16.12 -3.95 5.65
N TRP A 87 -16.99 -4.56 4.86
CA TRP A 87 -16.97 -4.45 3.40
C TRP A 87 -17.06 -3.00 2.92
N LYS A 88 -17.74 -2.11 3.66
CA LYS A 88 -17.84 -0.67 3.33
C LYS A 88 -16.45 -0.03 3.26
N GLY A 89 -15.56 -0.34 4.22
CA GLY A 89 -14.18 0.13 4.23
C GLY A 89 -13.35 -0.43 3.07
N ARG A 90 -13.53 -1.72 2.75
CA ARG A 90 -12.85 -2.36 1.60
C ARG A 90 -13.29 -1.79 0.27
N VAL A 91 -14.59 -1.53 0.09
CA VAL A 91 -15.11 -0.84 -1.09
C VAL A 91 -14.54 0.58 -1.21
N ALA A 92 -14.47 1.33 -0.10
CA ALA A 92 -13.82 2.64 -0.09
C ALA A 92 -12.33 2.54 -0.48
N SER A 93 -11.62 1.52 0.02
CA SER A 93 -10.22 1.22 -0.38
C SER A 93 -10.10 0.93 -1.87
N ALA A 94 -10.99 0.11 -2.44
CA ALA A 94 -11.00 -0.22 -3.87
C ALA A 94 -11.25 1.03 -4.73
N LEU A 95 -12.20 1.88 -4.33
CA LEU A 95 -12.47 3.16 -5.02
C LEU A 95 -11.26 4.11 -4.95
N CYS A 96 -10.55 4.16 -3.82
CA CYS A 96 -9.34 4.95 -3.68
C CYS A 96 -8.19 4.42 -4.56
N VAL A 97 -8.01 3.09 -4.67
CA VAL A 97 -7.07 2.47 -5.62
C VAL A 97 -7.44 2.85 -7.05
N GLY A 98 -8.72 2.73 -7.42
CA GLY A 98 -9.22 3.14 -8.72
C GLY A 98 -9.03 4.63 -9.00
N ALA A 99 -9.22 5.49 -7.99
CA ALA A 99 -8.99 6.93 -8.11
C ALA A 99 -7.52 7.25 -8.38
N VAL A 100 -6.58 6.59 -7.67
CA VAL A 100 -5.13 6.72 -7.94
C VAL A 100 -4.81 6.28 -9.37
N SER A 101 -5.36 5.14 -9.82
CA SER A 101 -5.17 4.62 -11.18
C SER A 101 -5.69 5.58 -12.25
N ALA A 102 -6.90 6.11 -12.08
CA ALA A 102 -7.52 7.08 -12.99
C ALA A 102 -6.77 8.41 -12.99
N MET A 103 -6.37 8.91 -11.81
CA MET A 103 -5.60 10.16 -11.69
C MET A 103 -4.20 10.03 -12.30
N LEU A 104 -3.53 8.88 -12.12
CA LEU A 104 -2.24 8.62 -12.78
C LEU A 104 -2.40 8.67 -14.30
N PHE A 105 -3.38 7.95 -14.85
CA PHE A 105 -3.70 7.97 -16.27
C PHE A 105 -3.91 9.39 -16.81
N LEU A 106 -4.78 10.18 -16.15
CA LEU A 106 -5.07 11.56 -16.57
C LEU A 106 -3.85 12.47 -16.43
N ALA A 107 -3.04 12.30 -15.38
CA ALA A 107 -1.82 13.07 -15.18
C ALA A 107 -0.76 12.76 -16.26
N LEU A 108 -0.59 11.47 -16.62
CA LEU A 108 0.32 11.05 -17.68
C LEU A 108 -0.12 11.60 -19.05
N LEU A 109 -1.42 11.58 -19.36
CA LEU A 109 -1.94 12.23 -20.58
C LEU A 109 -1.66 13.73 -20.61
N LYS A 110 -1.79 14.41 -19.48
CA LYS A 110 -1.47 15.83 -19.36
C LYS A 110 0.03 16.11 -19.53
N LEU A 111 0.87 15.15 -19.16
CA LEU A 111 2.31 15.13 -19.40
C LEU A 111 2.69 14.64 -20.82
N SER A 112 1.71 14.49 -21.72
CA SER A 112 1.91 14.04 -23.11
C SER A 112 2.48 12.63 -23.26
N TRP A 113 2.22 11.75 -22.29
CA TRP A 113 2.55 10.33 -22.40
C TRP A 113 1.61 9.63 -23.39
N PRO A 114 2.08 8.55 -24.07
CA PRO A 114 1.25 7.76 -24.97
C PRO A 114 0.02 7.21 -24.24
N ALA A 115 -1.16 7.35 -24.86
CA ALA A 115 -2.44 7.05 -24.20
C ALA A 115 -2.55 5.60 -23.72
N TRP A 116 -2.13 4.62 -24.52
CA TRP A 116 -2.16 3.20 -24.14
C TRP A 116 -1.19 2.88 -22.99
N SER A 117 0.04 3.40 -23.04
CA SER A 117 0.99 3.22 -21.94
C SER A 117 0.47 3.86 -20.65
N SER A 118 -0.17 5.02 -20.75
CA SER A 118 -0.77 5.71 -19.60
C SER A 118 -1.93 4.91 -18.99
N ALA A 119 -2.81 4.35 -19.84
CA ALA A 119 -3.94 3.53 -19.40
C ALA A 119 -3.46 2.24 -18.71
N LEU A 120 -2.49 1.56 -19.30
CA LEU A 120 -1.94 0.31 -18.76
C LEU A 120 -1.11 0.54 -17.49
N LEU A 121 -0.36 1.65 -17.38
CA LEU A 121 0.28 2.03 -16.12
C LEU A 121 -0.77 2.25 -15.01
N GLY A 122 -1.85 2.98 -15.32
CA GLY A 122 -2.97 3.13 -14.38
C GLY A 122 -3.57 1.79 -13.99
N ALA A 123 -3.84 0.90 -14.96
CA ALA A 123 -4.40 -0.43 -14.71
C ALA A 123 -3.47 -1.31 -13.86
N LEU A 124 -2.16 -1.28 -14.14
CA LEU A 124 -1.15 -2.02 -13.37
C LEU A 124 -1.13 -1.60 -11.90
N MET A 125 -1.30 -0.29 -11.60
CA MET A 125 -1.41 0.13 -10.20
C MET A 125 -2.52 -0.61 -9.45
N SER A 126 -3.61 -0.99 -10.12
CA SER A 126 -4.72 -1.73 -9.50
C SER A 126 -4.43 -3.20 -9.18
N VAL A 127 -3.40 -3.81 -9.76
CA VAL A 127 -3.08 -5.24 -9.57
C VAL A 127 -1.80 -5.50 -8.77
N LEU A 128 -1.05 -4.45 -8.45
CA LEU A 128 0.17 -4.57 -7.64
C LEU A 128 -0.13 -5.14 -6.24
N PRO A 129 0.80 -5.88 -5.62
CA PRO A 129 0.64 -6.40 -4.26
C PRO A 129 0.23 -5.33 -3.24
N ALA A 130 0.74 -4.12 -3.36
CA ALA A 130 0.34 -2.99 -2.52
C ALA A 130 -1.17 -2.68 -2.60
N ALA A 131 -1.75 -2.70 -3.81
CA ALA A 131 -3.18 -2.49 -4.01
C ALA A 131 -4.00 -3.63 -3.40
N GLN A 132 -3.54 -4.88 -3.52
CA GLN A 132 -4.18 -6.05 -2.91
C GLN A 132 -4.30 -5.91 -1.40
N VAL A 133 -3.21 -5.50 -0.72
CA VAL A 133 -3.20 -5.27 0.74
C VAL A 133 -4.19 -4.16 1.11
N ILE A 134 -4.12 -3.02 0.42
CA ILE A 134 -4.96 -1.85 0.71
C ILE A 134 -6.45 -2.19 0.56
N VAL A 135 -6.81 -2.91 -0.50
CA VAL A 135 -8.21 -3.28 -0.76
C VAL A 135 -8.72 -4.34 0.22
N SER A 136 -7.84 -5.25 0.67
CA SER A 136 -8.22 -6.31 1.60
C SER A 136 -8.35 -5.84 3.06
N TRP A 137 -7.89 -4.64 3.40
CA TRP A 137 -7.86 -4.11 4.76
C TRP A 137 -8.80 -2.90 4.89
N ALA A 138 -9.85 -3.03 5.70
CA ALA A 138 -10.94 -2.05 5.74
C ALA A 138 -10.51 -0.65 6.21
N ILE A 139 -9.48 -0.55 7.05
CA ILE A 139 -8.94 0.74 7.54
C ILE A 139 -8.01 1.43 6.55
N CYS A 140 -7.61 0.80 5.44
CA CYS A 140 -6.55 1.33 4.57
C CYS A 140 -7.02 2.39 3.56
N TRP A 141 -8.33 2.61 3.38
CA TRP A 141 -8.82 3.58 2.39
C TRP A 141 -8.26 5.00 2.55
N PRO A 142 -8.05 5.55 3.77
CA PRO A 142 -7.53 6.91 3.89
C PRO A 142 -6.06 7.03 3.44
N HIS A 143 -5.30 5.93 3.46
CA HIS A 143 -3.91 5.96 3.00
C HIS A 143 -3.79 6.58 1.61
N LEU A 144 -4.67 6.18 0.69
CA LEU A 144 -4.64 6.66 -0.69
C LEU A 144 -5.24 8.07 -0.87
N VAL A 145 -6.04 8.55 0.07
CA VAL A 145 -6.44 9.97 0.09
C VAL A 145 -5.20 10.86 0.20
N GLY A 146 -4.22 10.49 1.04
CA GLY A 146 -2.90 11.12 1.09
C GLY A 146 -2.18 11.09 -0.28
N GLY A 147 -2.26 9.97 -1.00
CA GLY A 147 -1.77 9.84 -2.36
C GLY A 147 -2.48 10.78 -3.36
N LEU A 148 -3.81 10.89 -3.29
CA LEU A 148 -4.58 11.82 -4.13
C LEU A 148 -4.21 13.28 -3.86
N CYS A 149 -3.94 13.66 -2.60
CA CYS A 149 -3.39 14.97 -2.26
C CYS A 149 -2.07 15.25 -3.00
N SER A 150 -1.21 14.25 -3.13
CA SER A 150 0.07 14.39 -3.85
C SER A 150 -0.10 14.62 -5.36
N PHE A 151 -1.09 13.98 -5.99
CA PHE A 151 -1.44 14.25 -7.39
C PHE A 151 -1.92 15.69 -7.57
N ALA A 152 -2.82 16.15 -6.69
CA ALA A 152 -3.31 17.54 -6.71
C ALA A 152 -2.17 18.53 -6.49
N ALA A 153 -1.28 18.29 -5.53
CA ALA A 153 -0.10 19.11 -5.24
C ALA A 153 0.82 19.24 -6.46
N PHE A 154 1.12 18.11 -7.12
CA PHE A 154 1.95 18.14 -8.33
C PHE A 154 1.31 18.97 -9.44
N LEU A 155 0.02 18.74 -9.74
CA LEU A 155 -0.70 19.45 -10.81
C LEU A 155 -0.83 20.97 -10.56
N VAL A 156 -0.98 21.38 -9.30
CA VAL A 156 -1.02 22.78 -8.89
C VAL A 156 0.37 23.39 -8.97
N GLY A 157 1.38 22.73 -8.44
CA GLY A 157 2.77 23.20 -8.36
C GLY A 157 3.46 23.33 -9.72
N GLN A 158 3.04 22.55 -10.75
CA GLN A 158 3.58 22.65 -12.12
C GLN A 158 3.44 24.04 -12.72
N LYS A 159 2.36 24.77 -12.42
CA LYS A 159 2.08 26.08 -13.01
C LYS A 159 2.97 27.19 -12.46
N GLY A 160 3.78 26.93 -11.43
CA GLY A 160 4.68 27.90 -10.79
C GLY A 160 3.96 29.02 -10.03
N GLY A 161 4.77 29.95 -9.44
CA GLY A 161 4.28 31.06 -8.61
C GLY A 161 4.16 30.70 -7.12
N VAL A 162 4.35 31.70 -6.25
CA VAL A 162 4.42 31.55 -4.79
C VAL A 162 3.13 30.93 -4.22
N LEU A 163 1.97 31.47 -4.59
CA LEU A 163 0.67 30.98 -4.09
C LEU A 163 0.41 29.52 -4.46
N ARG A 164 0.76 29.12 -5.68
CA ARG A 164 0.57 27.72 -6.13
C ARG A 164 1.56 26.78 -5.46
N THR A 165 2.79 27.24 -5.21
CA THR A 165 3.76 26.46 -4.44
C THR A 165 3.29 26.28 -2.99
N ALA A 166 2.78 27.35 -2.37
CA ALA A 166 2.18 27.28 -1.03
C ALA A 166 0.99 26.31 -0.99
N ALA A 167 0.07 26.36 -1.97
CA ALA A 167 -1.05 25.43 -2.08
C ALA A 167 -0.58 23.97 -2.28
N ALA A 168 0.47 23.76 -3.09
CA ALA A 168 1.05 22.42 -3.26
C ALA A 168 1.66 21.90 -1.95
N VAL A 169 2.40 22.75 -1.22
CA VAL A 169 2.95 22.39 0.11
C VAL A 169 1.82 22.06 1.08
N SER A 170 0.73 22.86 1.15
CA SER A 170 -0.40 22.61 2.02
C SER A 170 -1.10 21.27 1.72
N LEU A 171 -1.27 20.94 0.43
CA LEU A 171 -1.82 19.63 0.02
C LEU A 171 -0.92 18.46 0.44
N LEU A 172 0.41 18.63 0.29
CA LEU A 172 1.37 17.62 0.74
C LEU A 172 1.36 17.47 2.27
N VAL A 173 1.31 18.57 3.02
CA VAL A 173 1.17 18.55 4.49
C VAL A 173 -0.08 17.79 4.90
N THR A 174 -1.23 18.10 4.30
CA THR A 174 -2.48 17.37 4.55
C THR A 174 -2.31 15.87 4.30
N GLY A 175 -1.73 15.50 3.17
CA GLY A 175 -1.48 14.10 2.84
C GLY A 175 -0.52 13.41 3.83
N ILE A 176 0.56 14.08 4.27
CA ILE A 176 1.52 13.56 5.25
C ILE A 176 0.84 13.30 6.61
N LEU A 177 -0.04 14.20 7.05
CA LEU A 177 -0.80 14.05 8.28
C LEU A 177 -1.90 12.98 8.19
N ILE A 178 -2.27 12.56 6.96
CA ILE A 178 -3.09 11.36 6.75
C ILE A 178 -2.21 10.12 6.75
N TYR A 179 -1.30 9.96 5.76
CA TYR A 179 -0.45 8.78 5.68
C TYR A 179 0.81 9.02 4.85
N GLN A 180 1.96 9.09 5.51
CA GLN A 180 3.23 9.54 4.95
C GLN A 180 3.65 8.79 3.67
N SER A 181 3.64 7.44 3.69
CA SER A 181 4.20 6.62 2.60
C SER A 181 3.50 6.83 1.26
N HIS A 182 2.19 7.16 1.26
CA HIS A 182 1.45 7.32 0.02
C HIS A 182 1.54 8.73 -0.59
N VAL A 183 1.91 9.74 0.20
CA VAL A 183 2.15 11.09 -0.33
C VAL A 183 3.32 11.10 -1.32
N PHE A 184 4.24 10.16 -1.20
CA PHE A 184 5.39 10.04 -2.09
C PHE A 184 5.04 9.56 -3.51
N PHE A 185 3.75 9.29 -3.82
CA PHE A 185 3.27 9.26 -5.21
C PHE A 185 3.59 10.55 -5.98
N TYR A 186 3.83 11.64 -5.26
CA TYR A 186 4.39 12.86 -5.84
C TYR A 186 5.61 12.59 -6.71
N PHE A 187 6.52 11.72 -6.28
CA PHE A 187 7.74 11.39 -7.03
C PHE A 187 7.50 10.50 -8.25
N VAL A 188 6.40 9.74 -8.30
CA VAL A 188 5.97 9.04 -9.52
C VAL A 188 5.67 10.05 -10.62
N LEU A 189 4.95 11.13 -10.28
CA LEU A 189 4.63 12.19 -11.22
C LEU A 189 5.87 13.05 -11.60
N VAL A 190 6.78 13.27 -10.65
CA VAL A 190 8.06 13.93 -10.93
C VAL A 190 8.88 13.11 -11.92
N ALA A 191 8.98 11.78 -11.73
CA ALA A 191 9.65 10.88 -12.67
C ALA A 191 9.03 10.97 -14.07
N ALA A 192 7.69 10.87 -14.15
CA ALA A 192 6.96 10.97 -15.41
C ALA A 192 7.13 12.34 -16.09
N GLY A 193 7.11 13.42 -15.32
CA GLY A 193 7.32 14.78 -15.83
C GLY A 193 8.73 14.98 -16.39
N LEU A 194 9.77 14.57 -15.65
CA LEU A 194 11.16 14.67 -16.11
C LEU A 194 11.41 13.86 -17.40
N ALA A 195 10.71 12.74 -17.56
CA ALA A 195 10.78 11.94 -18.78
C ALA A 195 10.28 12.68 -20.04
N THR A 196 9.39 13.64 -19.89
CA THR A 196 8.84 14.43 -21.02
C THR A 196 9.67 15.66 -21.35
N TYR A 197 10.49 16.14 -20.43
CA TYR A 197 11.31 17.35 -20.61
C TYR A 197 12.71 17.07 -21.21
N GLN A 198 12.81 16.10 -22.11
CA GLN A 198 14.09 15.73 -22.73
C GLN A 198 14.64 16.79 -23.71
N ASP A 199 13.75 17.65 -24.22
CA ASP A 199 14.10 18.83 -25.04
C ASP A 199 14.71 19.97 -24.23
N LYS A 200 14.56 19.98 -22.91
CA LYS A 200 15.10 20.97 -22.00
C LYS A 200 16.57 20.70 -21.67
N SER A 201 17.32 21.77 -21.43
CA SER A 201 18.73 21.63 -21.03
C SER A 201 18.86 20.81 -19.72
N LEU A 202 19.99 20.12 -19.57
CA LEU A 202 20.29 19.36 -18.36
C LEU A 202 20.20 20.24 -17.10
N GLY A 203 20.73 21.44 -17.13
CA GLY A 203 20.66 22.36 -15.98
C GLY A 203 19.23 22.78 -15.63
N TRP A 204 18.33 22.88 -16.60
CA TRP A 204 16.92 23.14 -16.34
C TRP A 204 16.26 21.89 -15.65
N ARG A 205 16.54 20.69 -16.14
CA ARG A 205 15.99 19.45 -15.55
C ARG A 205 16.48 19.22 -14.12
N ILE A 206 17.75 19.52 -13.83
CA ILE A 206 18.31 19.48 -12.48
C ILE A 206 17.58 20.48 -11.56
N ARG A 207 17.40 21.74 -12.01
CA ARG A 207 16.66 22.75 -11.22
C ARG A 207 15.21 22.33 -10.98
N CYS A 208 14.57 21.71 -11.98
CA CYS A 208 13.23 21.18 -11.84
C CYS A 208 13.17 20.07 -10.74
N LEU A 209 14.09 19.12 -10.78
CA LEU A 209 14.23 18.07 -9.78
C LEU A 209 14.43 18.65 -8.37
N ILE A 210 15.38 19.57 -8.21
CA ILE A 210 15.66 20.23 -6.93
C ILE A 210 14.41 20.97 -6.42
N LYS A 211 13.70 21.70 -7.27
CA LYS A 211 12.45 22.38 -6.91
C LYS A 211 11.43 21.40 -6.30
N HIS A 212 11.25 20.23 -6.91
CA HIS A 212 10.32 19.23 -6.39
C HIS A 212 10.75 18.65 -5.04
N PHE A 213 12.05 18.40 -4.86
CA PHE A 213 12.59 17.96 -3.56
C PHE A 213 12.45 19.06 -2.49
N LEU A 214 12.69 20.32 -2.82
CA LEU A 214 12.49 21.44 -1.89
C LEU A 214 11.01 21.60 -1.51
N THR A 215 10.09 21.43 -2.46
CA THR A 215 8.64 21.46 -2.19
C THR A 215 8.23 20.35 -1.23
N MET A 216 8.68 19.12 -1.45
CA MET A 216 8.43 18.00 -0.55
C MET A 216 9.13 18.18 0.80
N GLY A 217 10.38 18.65 0.82
CA GLY A 217 11.12 18.96 2.03
C GLY A 217 10.44 20.01 2.90
N ALA A 218 9.90 21.09 2.27
CA ALA A 218 9.12 22.10 2.99
C ALA A 218 7.83 21.50 3.61
N ALA A 219 7.15 20.60 2.90
CA ALA A 219 5.96 19.93 3.42
C ALA A 219 6.30 18.99 4.58
N LEU A 220 7.40 18.24 4.49
CA LEU A 220 7.87 17.36 5.57
C LEU A 220 8.27 18.19 6.81
N ALA A 221 9.01 19.27 6.63
CA ALA A 221 9.40 20.18 7.72
C ALA A 221 8.18 20.82 8.41
N ALA A 222 7.21 21.30 7.61
CA ALA A 222 5.98 21.86 8.15
C ALA A 222 5.15 20.80 8.93
N SER A 223 4.99 19.60 8.38
CA SER A 223 4.27 18.51 9.04
C SER A 223 4.96 18.09 10.35
N TYR A 224 6.30 17.99 10.32
CA TYR A 224 7.08 17.71 11.51
C TYR A 224 6.90 18.80 12.57
N GLY A 225 6.98 20.08 12.18
CA GLY A 225 6.75 21.21 13.09
C GLY A 225 5.36 21.19 13.72
N ILE A 226 4.31 20.92 12.92
CA ILE A 226 2.94 20.77 13.42
C ILE A 226 2.88 19.65 14.49
N MET A 227 3.46 18.50 14.22
CA MET A 227 3.44 17.37 15.15
C MET A 227 4.22 17.67 16.43
N GLN A 228 5.39 18.36 16.33
CA GLN A 228 6.14 18.76 17.54
C GLN A 228 5.34 19.71 18.42
N VAL A 229 4.59 20.66 17.84
CA VAL A 229 3.68 21.53 18.61
C VAL A 229 2.58 20.72 19.30
N LEU A 230 1.97 19.75 18.60
CA LEU A 230 0.92 18.92 19.17
C LEU A 230 1.44 17.97 20.28
N TYR A 231 2.67 17.47 20.16
CA TYR A 231 3.33 16.70 21.21
C TYR A 231 3.69 17.58 22.42
N ALA A 232 4.24 18.75 22.18
CA ALA A 232 4.60 19.70 23.26
C ALA A 232 3.35 20.22 24.01
N ALA A 233 2.21 20.33 23.33
CA ALA A 233 0.93 20.69 23.94
C ALA A 233 0.19 19.48 24.59
N ASP A 234 0.82 18.32 24.69
CA ASP A 234 0.28 17.05 25.22
C ASP A 234 -1.06 16.61 24.57
N VAL A 235 -1.30 17.06 23.32
CA VAL A 235 -2.47 16.61 22.54
C VAL A 235 -2.29 15.14 22.16
N PHE A 236 -1.05 14.76 21.79
CA PHE A 236 -0.66 13.38 21.49
C PHE A 236 0.64 13.03 22.22
N LYS A 237 0.79 11.76 22.59
CA LYS A 237 2.06 11.21 23.06
C LYS A 237 2.88 10.72 21.87
N GLN A 238 4.18 11.04 21.82
CA GLN A 238 5.03 10.56 20.74
C GLN A 238 5.32 9.07 20.88
N SER A 239 5.09 8.30 19.83
CA SER A 239 5.44 6.88 19.78
C SER A 239 6.95 6.69 19.50
N SER A 240 7.53 5.60 20.04
CA SER A 240 8.87 5.16 19.67
C SER A 240 9.03 4.81 18.18
N LEU A 241 7.93 4.59 17.48
CA LEU A 241 7.93 4.26 16.04
C LEU A 241 8.29 5.47 15.14
N VAL A 242 8.21 6.70 15.66
CA VAL A 242 8.58 7.94 14.93
C VAL A 242 9.98 8.42 15.26
N VAL A 243 10.80 7.59 15.89
CA VAL A 243 12.22 7.87 16.14
C VAL A 243 13.01 7.83 14.83
N LEU A 244 13.92 8.79 14.67
CA LEU A 244 14.76 8.89 13.48
C LEU A 244 15.82 7.81 13.44
N GLU A 245 16.16 7.35 12.24
CA GLU A 245 17.21 6.36 11.99
C GLU A 245 18.58 6.92 12.35
N ASN A 246 19.37 6.14 13.06
CA ASN A 246 20.73 6.47 13.49
C ASN A 246 21.82 5.65 12.76
N GLU A 247 21.45 4.64 11.96
CA GLU A 247 22.36 3.79 11.20
C GLU A 247 22.07 3.86 9.68
N PRO A 248 22.33 4.99 9.01
CA PRO A 248 21.89 5.23 7.63
C PRO A 248 22.44 4.21 6.61
N LEU A 249 23.67 3.70 6.80
CA LEU A 249 24.24 2.69 5.90
C LEU A 249 23.56 1.33 6.05
N ALA A 250 23.29 0.90 7.29
CA ALA A 250 22.53 -0.33 7.55
C ALA A 250 21.09 -0.20 7.01
N LYS A 251 20.51 0.99 7.11
CA LYS A 251 19.20 1.30 6.53
C LYS A 251 19.18 1.24 5.02
N LEU A 252 20.20 1.78 4.37
CA LEU A 252 20.34 1.72 2.90
C LEU A 252 20.51 0.27 2.43
N HIS A 253 21.33 -0.53 3.12
CA HIS A 253 21.46 -1.95 2.83
C HIS A 253 20.11 -2.69 2.95
N TRP A 254 19.36 -2.45 4.04
CA TRP A 254 18.02 -3.01 4.24
C TRP A 254 17.06 -2.59 3.11
N PHE A 255 17.10 -1.31 2.70
CA PHE A 255 16.27 -0.82 1.60
C PHE A 255 16.53 -1.57 0.30
N ILE A 256 17.80 -1.77 -0.07
CA ILE A 256 18.21 -2.47 -1.29
C ILE A 256 17.84 -3.96 -1.19
N ALA A 257 18.14 -4.60 -0.06
CA ALA A 257 17.95 -6.04 0.12
C ALA A 257 16.49 -6.48 0.27
N GLY A 258 15.61 -5.59 0.72
CA GLY A 258 14.19 -5.87 0.97
C GLY A 258 13.25 -5.04 0.09
N PRO A 259 12.90 -3.81 0.48
CA PRO A 259 11.88 -2.99 -0.18
C PRO A 259 12.08 -2.81 -1.68
N LEU A 260 13.29 -2.48 -2.11
CA LEU A 260 13.60 -2.25 -3.53
C LEU A 260 13.44 -3.55 -4.34
N ARG A 261 13.90 -4.67 -3.80
CA ARG A 261 13.77 -5.97 -4.46
C ARG A 261 12.31 -6.40 -4.58
N ASN A 262 11.50 -6.18 -3.52
CA ASN A 262 10.06 -6.46 -3.57
C ASN A 262 9.35 -5.57 -4.60
N ALA A 263 9.72 -4.31 -4.72
CA ALA A 263 9.15 -3.40 -5.71
C ALA A 263 9.54 -3.76 -7.15
N LEU A 264 10.78 -4.23 -7.39
CA LEU A 264 11.26 -4.70 -8.69
C LEU A 264 10.54 -5.96 -9.17
N ALA A 265 10.04 -6.80 -8.27
CA ALA A 265 9.31 -8.01 -8.61
C ALA A 265 7.86 -7.75 -9.09
N LEU A 266 7.41 -6.49 -9.10
CA LEU A 266 6.13 -6.00 -9.60
C LEU A 266 4.93 -6.77 -9.01
N ILE A 267 4.40 -7.74 -9.76
CA ILE A 267 3.20 -8.53 -9.40
C ILE A 267 3.52 -9.82 -8.65
N VAL A 268 4.80 -10.18 -8.52
CA VAL A 268 5.23 -11.44 -7.91
C VAL A 268 5.58 -11.21 -6.44
N LEU A 269 4.93 -11.97 -5.55
CA LEU A 269 5.20 -11.90 -4.12
C LEU A 269 6.55 -12.56 -3.79
N ASN A 270 7.23 -12.00 -2.79
CA ASN A 270 8.42 -12.60 -2.21
C ASN A 270 8.01 -13.72 -1.27
N ASP A 271 8.07 -14.95 -1.76
CA ASP A 271 7.78 -16.14 -0.99
C ASP A 271 9.05 -17.00 -0.83
N ALA A 272 9.15 -17.68 0.32
CA ALA A 272 10.24 -18.60 0.62
C ALA A 272 10.12 -19.93 -0.14
N GLU A 273 8.99 -20.23 -0.77
CA GLU A 273 8.83 -21.46 -1.56
C GLU A 273 9.68 -21.43 -2.85
N LYS A 274 10.38 -22.52 -3.13
CA LYS A 274 11.41 -22.59 -4.19
C LYS A 274 10.94 -22.12 -5.57
N GLY A 275 9.72 -22.47 -5.97
CA GLY A 275 9.16 -22.08 -7.27
C GLY A 275 8.91 -20.59 -7.39
N MET A 276 8.32 -20.00 -6.36
CA MET A 276 8.04 -18.57 -6.31
C MET A 276 9.33 -17.74 -6.20
N ALA A 277 10.36 -18.23 -5.49
CA ALA A 277 11.63 -17.55 -5.39
C ALA A 277 12.31 -17.36 -6.76
N ILE A 278 12.23 -18.33 -7.66
CA ILE A 278 12.75 -18.22 -9.02
C ILE A 278 11.99 -17.17 -9.83
N ALA A 279 10.66 -17.20 -9.81
CA ALA A 279 9.82 -16.23 -10.50
C ALA A 279 10.06 -14.81 -9.97
N PHE A 280 10.20 -14.66 -8.65
CA PHE A 280 10.50 -13.40 -8.00
C PHE A 280 11.84 -12.82 -8.45
N ILE A 281 12.91 -13.62 -8.41
CA ILE A 281 14.27 -13.21 -8.84
C ILE A 281 14.28 -12.88 -10.32
N ALA A 282 13.65 -13.72 -11.16
CA ALA A 282 13.59 -13.52 -12.61
C ALA A 282 12.85 -12.20 -12.93
N THR A 283 11.69 -11.96 -12.34
CA THR A 283 10.91 -10.74 -12.56
C THR A 283 11.67 -9.51 -12.11
N ALA A 284 12.27 -9.53 -10.92
CA ALA A 284 13.08 -8.42 -10.41
C ALA A 284 14.31 -8.15 -11.31
N GLY A 285 14.97 -9.21 -11.76
CA GLY A 285 16.11 -9.13 -12.69
C GLY A 285 15.73 -8.56 -14.06
N ILE A 286 14.62 -9.02 -14.65
CA ILE A 286 14.11 -8.50 -15.93
C ILE A 286 13.73 -7.03 -15.79
N THR A 287 13.00 -6.67 -14.75
CA THR A 287 12.58 -5.28 -14.50
C THR A 287 13.81 -4.37 -14.35
N GLY A 288 14.77 -4.77 -13.51
CA GLY A 288 16.02 -4.03 -13.33
C GLY A 288 16.84 -3.94 -14.62
N GLY A 289 16.96 -5.03 -15.36
CA GLY A 289 17.65 -5.08 -16.65
C GLY A 289 17.06 -4.11 -17.69
N VAL A 290 15.74 -4.07 -17.82
CA VAL A 290 15.04 -3.13 -18.72
C VAL A 290 15.30 -1.68 -18.30
N ILE A 291 15.26 -1.37 -17.00
CA ILE A 291 15.56 -0.02 -16.48
C ILE A 291 17.01 0.37 -16.80
N LEU A 292 17.97 -0.56 -16.63
CA LEU A 292 19.38 -0.32 -16.95
C LEU A 292 19.60 -0.10 -18.45
N VAL A 293 18.85 -0.79 -19.33
CA VAL A 293 18.89 -0.52 -20.78
C VAL A 293 18.45 0.90 -21.09
N GLY A 294 17.45 1.44 -20.39
CA GLY A 294 17.07 2.86 -20.52
C GLY A 294 18.21 3.81 -20.18
N GLY A 295 18.93 3.57 -19.09
CA GLY A 295 20.11 4.35 -18.70
C GLY A 295 21.25 4.24 -19.71
N TRP A 296 21.51 3.04 -20.20
CA TRP A 296 22.50 2.79 -21.24
C TRP A 296 22.18 3.51 -22.56
N ASP A 297 20.91 3.54 -22.95
CA ASP A 297 20.47 4.28 -24.13
C ASP A 297 20.71 5.78 -23.98
N LYS A 298 20.42 6.34 -22.80
CA LYS A 298 20.73 7.76 -22.48
C LYS A 298 22.22 8.06 -22.54
N TRP A 299 23.04 7.15 -22.03
CA TRP A 299 24.51 7.25 -22.14
C TRP A 299 24.97 7.30 -23.59
N LYS A 300 24.48 6.35 -24.43
CA LYS A 300 24.87 6.27 -25.84
C LYS A 300 24.40 7.46 -26.67
N THR A 301 23.19 7.93 -26.45
CA THR A 301 22.57 8.98 -27.30
C THR A 301 22.90 10.40 -26.84
N GLY A 302 23.04 10.61 -25.54
CA GLY A 302 23.26 11.93 -24.92
C GLY A 302 24.61 12.08 -24.21
N GLY A 303 25.46 11.05 -24.25
CA GLY A 303 26.76 11.03 -23.59
C GLY A 303 26.68 10.77 -22.08
N TRP A 304 27.88 10.73 -21.43
CA TRP A 304 28.01 10.34 -20.02
C TRP A 304 27.19 11.20 -19.05
N ARG A 305 26.99 12.49 -19.36
CA ARG A 305 26.21 13.42 -18.53
C ARG A 305 24.73 13.02 -18.46
N GLU A 306 24.15 12.59 -19.58
CA GLU A 306 22.75 12.14 -19.63
C GLU A 306 22.59 10.77 -18.94
N GLY A 307 23.55 9.85 -19.13
CA GLY A 307 23.56 8.58 -18.41
C GLY A 307 23.70 8.75 -16.91
N LEU A 308 24.58 9.65 -16.46
CA LEU A 308 24.73 9.99 -15.04
C LEU A 308 23.46 10.64 -14.47
N PHE A 309 22.87 11.58 -15.21
CA PHE A 309 21.60 12.23 -14.80
C PHE A 309 20.49 11.20 -14.65
N TRP A 310 20.39 10.23 -15.57
CA TRP A 310 19.43 9.11 -15.44
C TRP A 310 19.67 8.33 -14.14
N ALA A 311 20.88 7.88 -13.89
CA ALA A 311 21.22 7.08 -12.72
C ALA A 311 20.96 7.84 -11.41
N VAL A 312 21.39 9.08 -11.31
CA VAL A 312 21.16 9.94 -10.14
C VAL A 312 19.66 10.18 -9.94
N THR A 313 18.93 10.53 -11.02
CA THR A 313 17.48 10.78 -10.93
C THR A 313 16.73 9.55 -10.47
N LEU A 314 17.03 8.38 -11.04
CA LEU A 314 16.46 7.10 -10.59
C LEU A 314 16.72 6.89 -9.09
N SER A 315 17.97 6.97 -8.65
CA SER A 315 18.37 6.71 -7.25
C SER A 315 17.68 7.66 -6.28
N VAL A 316 17.71 8.99 -6.56
CA VAL A 316 17.10 9.97 -5.64
C VAL A 316 15.58 9.89 -5.63
N LEU A 317 14.92 9.55 -6.75
CA LEU A 317 13.47 9.37 -6.79
C LEU A 317 13.02 8.08 -6.11
N LEU A 318 13.79 7.00 -6.20
CA LEU A 318 13.50 5.77 -5.46
C LEU A 318 13.62 5.99 -3.94
N MET A 319 14.68 6.66 -3.49
CA MET A 319 14.84 7.05 -2.09
C MET A 319 13.74 8.04 -1.67
N GLY A 320 13.43 9.02 -2.52
CA GLY A 320 12.34 9.98 -2.33
C GLY A 320 10.98 9.29 -2.15
N ALA A 321 10.66 8.32 -3.00
CA ALA A 321 9.40 7.56 -2.94
C ALA A 321 9.28 6.67 -1.70
N PHE A 322 10.36 6.42 -0.97
CA PHE A 322 10.39 5.60 0.23
C PHE A 322 10.89 6.35 1.48
N THR A 323 10.96 7.69 1.42
CA THR A 323 11.57 8.55 2.46
C THR A 323 11.01 8.29 3.86
N ALA A 324 9.69 8.15 4.03
CA ALA A 324 9.10 7.91 5.36
C ALA A 324 9.72 6.71 6.07
N ASN A 325 9.92 5.61 5.34
CA ASN A 325 10.51 4.40 5.89
C ASN A 325 12.05 4.46 5.99
N LEU A 326 12.71 5.28 5.17
CA LEU A 326 14.16 5.48 5.25
C LEU A 326 14.57 6.32 6.46
N VAL A 327 13.74 7.31 6.79
CA VAL A 327 14.02 8.25 7.89
C VAL A 327 13.63 7.68 9.25
N SER A 328 12.62 6.80 9.32
CA SER A 328 12.22 6.12 10.55
C SER A 328 13.21 5.04 10.93
N MET A 329 13.53 4.90 12.23
CA MET A 329 14.36 3.82 12.77
C MET A 329 13.76 2.43 12.49
N GLN A 330 12.44 2.33 12.38
CA GLN A 330 11.76 1.07 12.14
C GLN A 330 12.06 0.52 10.74
N ARG A 331 12.50 -0.75 10.68
CA ARG A 331 12.74 -1.48 9.42
C ARG A 331 11.53 -2.29 9.02
N TRP A 332 10.46 -1.59 8.67
CA TRP A 332 9.19 -2.21 8.30
C TRP A 332 8.97 -2.17 6.79
N SER A 333 9.16 -3.32 6.14
CA SER A 333 9.02 -3.47 4.69
C SER A 333 7.73 -4.21 4.37
N THR A 334 6.64 -3.50 4.24
CA THR A 334 5.34 -4.06 3.82
C THR A 334 5.00 -3.61 2.40
N TYR A 335 4.23 -4.41 1.66
CA TYR A 335 3.86 -4.08 0.27
C TYR A 335 3.07 -2.77 0.18
N ARG A 336 2.16 -2.49 1.12
CA ARG A 336 1.43 -1.21 1.14
C ARG A 336 2.35 0.01 1.21
N THR A 337 3.52 -0.10 1.85
CA THR A 337 4.45 1.03 2.01
C THR A 337 5.35 1.26 0.79
N ILE A 338 5.51 0.26 -0.09
CA ILE A 338 6.33 0.36 -1.31
C ILE A 338 5.51 0.74 -2.56
N TYR A 339 4.25 1.11 -2.43
CA TYR A 339 3.37 1.36 -3.57
C TYR A 339 3.88 2.52 -4.46
N ALA A 340 4.28 3.64 -3.87
CA ALA A 340 4.88 4.75 -4.61
C ALA A 340 6.25 4.39 -5.21
N LEU A 341 7.06 3.60 -4.50
CA LEU A 341 8.35 3.10 -4.96
C LEU A 341 8.17 2.25 -6.23
N THR A 342 7.22 1.32 -6.23
CA THR A 342 6.89 0.51 -7.42
C THR A 342 6.38 1.38 -8.56
N GLY A 343 5.60 2.44 -8.26
CA GLY A 343 5.15 3.42 -9.25
C GLY A 343 6.32 4.13 -9.96
N VAL A 344 7.36 4.56 -9.22
CA VAL A 344 8.58 5.13 -9.82
C VAL A 344 9.28 4.11 -10.70
N LEU A 345 9.47 2.87 -10.23
CA LEU A 345 10.09 1.81 -11.04
C LEU A 345 9.33 1.54 -12.32
N LEU A 346 7.99 1.50 -12.28
CA LEU A 346 7.16 1.33 -13.49
C LEU A 346 7.36 2.45 -14.51
N VAL A 347 7.50 3.71 -14.06
CA VAL A 347 7.83 4.83 -14.97
C VAL A 347 9.16 4.57 -15.67
N PHE A 348 10.22 4.25 -14.93
CA PHE A 348 11.54 3.98 -15.50
C PHE A 348 11.57 2.68 -16.34
N PHE A 349 10.77 1.68 -15.98
CA PHE A 349 10.59 0.47 -16.77
C PHE A 349 10.00 0.77 -18.15
N VAL A 350 8.95 1.61 -18.22
CA VAL A 350 8.38 2.05 -19.50
C VAL A 350 9.40 2.80 -20.34
N LEU A 351 10.20 3.67 -19.75
CA LEU A 351 11.27 4.39 -20.47
C LEU A 351 12.34 3.41 -20.99
N GLY A 352 12.67 2.36 -20.23
CA GLY A 352 13.54 1.27 -20.69
C GLY A 352 12.94 0.48 -21.85
N LEU A 353 11.65 0.16 -21.80
CA LEU A 353 10.95 -0.48 -22.92
C LEU A 353 10.92 0.40 -24.17
N GLN A 354 10.75 1.71 -24.03
CA GLN A 354 10.83 2.64 -25.15
C GLN A 354 12.23 2.69 -25.77
N ALA A 355 13.30 2.64 -24.94
CA ALA A 355 14.66 2.55 -25.39
C ALA A 355 14.93 1.23 -26.16
N LEU A 356 14.37 0.12 -25.73
CA LEU A 356 14.40 -1.16 -26.47
C LEU A 356 13.63 -1.03 -27.79
N ALA A 357 12.45 -0.46 -27.75
CA ALA A 357 11.58 -0.28 -28.91
C ALA A 357 12.23 0.58 -30.00
N SER A 358 13.04 1.59 -29.62
CA SER A 358 13.73 2.46 -30.57
C SER A 358 14.71 1.72 -31.47
N ARG A 359 15.15 0.52 -31.09
CA ARG A 359 16.03 -0.35 -31.86
C ARG A 359 15.30 -1.26 -32.85
N LEU A 360 13.95 -1.30 -32.80
CA LEU A 360 13.09 -2.12 -33.65
C LEU A 360 12.57 -1.30 -34.84
N PRO A 361 12.75 -1.76 -36.11
CA PRO A 361 12.49 -0.91 -37.29
C PRO A 361 10.99 -0.65 -37.58
N LYS A 362 10.05 -1.55 -37.23
CA LYS A 362 8.65 -1.48 -37.71
C LYS A 362 7.55 -1.52 -36.65
N ARG A 363 7.83 -1.82 -35.38
CA ARG A 363 6.78 -2.01 -34.34
C ARG A 363 7.11 -1.37 -33.00
N ARG A 364 7.97 -0.37 -33.01
CA ARG A 364 8.50 0.27 -31.80
C ARG A 364 7.41 0.82 -30.87
N GLU A 365 6.30 1.29 -31.44
CA GLU A 365 5.25 1.97 -30.68
C GLU A 365 4.44 1.04 -29.79
N TRP A 366 4.34 -0.24 -30.17
CA TRP A 366 3.52 -1.23 -29.49
C TRP A 366 4.25 -2.03 -28.42
N LEU A 367 5.58 -2.00 -28.39
CA LEU A 367 6.34 -2.82 -27.44
C LEU A 367 5.97 -2.50 -25.99
N ALA A 368 6.01 -1.23 -25.57
CA ALA A 368 5.70 -0.87 -24.20
C ALA A 368 4.24 -1.18 -23.84
N PRO A 369 3.20 -0.78 -24.62
CA PRO A 369 1.83 -1.21 -24.35
C PRO A 369 1.65 -2.73 -24.33
N ALA A 370 2.28 -3.48 -25.23
CA ALA A 370 2.15 -4.94 -25.27
C ALA A 370 2.74 -5.61 -24.02
N VAL A 371 3.93 -5.20 -23.59
CA VAL A 371 4.55 -5.74 -22.38
C VAL A 371 3.75 -5.36 -21.12
N LEU A 372 3.31 -4.10 -21.00
CA LEU A 372 2.47 -3.67 -19.87
C LEU A 372 1.12 -4.40 -19.88
N GLY A 373 0.53 -4.59 -21.07
CA GLY A 373 -0.70 -5.36 -21.25
C GLY A 373 -0.55 -6.81 -20.82
N LEU A 374 0.56 -7.45 -21.18
CA LEU A 374 0.87 -8.83 -20.76
C LEU A 374 1.02 -8.91 -19.23
N ILE A 375 1.79 -8.00 -18.61
CA ILE A 375 1.94 -7.96 -17.15
C ILE A 375 0.57 -7.74 -16.48
N PHE A 376 -0.27 -6.88 -17.04
CA PHE A 376 -1.62 -6.65 -16.50
C PHE A 376 -2.51 -7.88 -16.64
N LEU A 377 -2.51 -8.55 -17.79
CA LEU A 377 -3.32 -9.75 -18.04
C LEU A 377 -2.92 -10.93 -17.13
N VAL A 378 -1.64 -11.07 -16.81
CA VAL A 378 -1.15 -12.03 -15.81
C VAL A 378 -1.46 -11.56 -14.40
N GLY A 379 -1.24 -10.28 -14.12
CA GLY A 379 -1.44 -9.70 -12.80
C GLY A 379 -2.90 -9.66 -12.35
N LEU A 380 -3.84 -9.55 -13.27
CA LEU A 380 -5.26 -9.46 -12.94
C LEU A 380 -5.80 -10.72 -12.24
N PRO A 381 -5.71 -11.94 -12.82
CA PRO A 381 -6.14 -13.15 -12.13
C PRO A 381 -5.31 -13.41 -10.87
N LEU A 382 -4.00 -13.15 -10.93
CA LEU A 382 -3.11 -13.33 -9.79
C LEU A 382 -3.54 -12.43 -8.61
N ALA A 383 -3.81 -11.15 -8.85
CA ALA A 383 -4.25 -10.23 -7.81
C ALA A 383 -5.60 -10.65 -7.20
N ARG A 384 -6.56 -11.08 -8.04
CA ARG A 384 -7.87 -11.59 -7.59
C ARG A 384 -7.72 -12.80 -6.69
N VAL A 385 -6.92 -13.78 -7.11
CA VAL A 385 -6.68 -15.02 -6.37
C VAL A 385 -5.93 -14.74 -5.08
N GLN A 386 -4.81 -14.01 -5.12
CA GLN A 386 -4.00 -13.70 -3.94
C GLN A 386 -4.79 -12.93 -2.88
N ALA A 387 -5.55 -11.89 -3.27
CA ALA A 387 -6.34 -11.11 -2.32
C ALA A 387 -7.41 -11.98 -1.62
N TYR A 388 -8.03 -12.90 -2.32
CA TYR A 388 -9.02 -13.79 -1.73
C TYR A 388 -8.37 -14.85 -0.83
N THR A 389 -7.35 -15.55 -1.33
CA THR A 389 -6.79 -16.75 -0.67
C THR A 389 -5.76 -16.45 0.41
N LEU A 390 -5.11 -15.29 0.31
CA LEU A 390 -4.10 -14.88 1.30
C LEU A 390 -4.62 -13.83 2.29
N PHE A 391 -5.81 -13.25 2.07
CA PHE A 391 -6.47 -12.37 3.04
C PHE A 391 -7.86 -12.90 3.41
N ALA A 392 -8.83 -12.86 2.50
CA ALA A 392 -10.22 -13.10 2.85
C ALA A 392 -10.43 -14.47 3.49
N LEU A 393 -9.97 -15.52 2.84
CA LEU A 393 -10.25 -16.90 3.24
C LEU A 393 -9.60 -17.26 4.59
N PRO A 394 -8.31 -17.01 4.85
CA PRO A 394 -7.72 -17.27 6.15
C PRO A 394 -8.41 -16.53 7.30
N GLN A 395 -8.81 -15.28 7.06
CA GLN A 395 -9.50 -14.46 8.06
C GLN A 395 -10.93 -14.93 8.33
N GLN A 396 -11.64 -15.44 7.31
CA GLN A 396 -12.96 -16.03 7.49
C GLN A 396 -12.90 -17.29 8.36
N GLU A 397 -11.94 -18.18 8.10
CA GLU A 397 -11.75 -19.40 8.89
C GLU A 397 -11.34 -19.07 10.33
N GLU A 398 -10.50 -18.07 10.51
CA GLU A 398 -10.09 -17.57 11.82
C GLU A 398 -11.30 -17.01 12.60
N LEU A 399 -12.11 -16.20 11.95
CA LEU A 399 -13.32 -15.61 12.52
C LEU A 399 -14.31 -16.72 12.92
N ALA A 400 -14.49 -17.75 12.10
CA ALA A 400 -15.39 -18.86 12.38
C ALA A 400 -14.98 -19.65 13.65
N LEU A 401 -13.68 -19.87 13.87
CA LEU A 401 -13.18 -20.51 15.09
C LEU A 401 -13.43 -19.66 16.35
N VAL A 402 -13.22 -18.34 16.24
CA VAL A 402 -13.50 -17.44 17.37
C VAL A 402 -14.99 -17.35 17.64
N GLU A 403 -15.85 -17.39 16.61
CA GLU A 403 -17.31 -17.44 16.74
C GLU A 403 -17.80 -18.73 17.43
N GLU A 404 -17.19 -19.88 17.13
CA GLU A 404 -17.48 -21.14 17.85
C GLU A 404 -17.24 -20.98 19.35
N GLY A 405 -16.11 -20.32 19.72
CA GLY A 405 -15.81 -19.99 21.10
C GLY A 405 -16.80 -19.00 21.72
N ALA A 406 -17.14 -17.94 20.99
CA ALA A 406 -18.08 -16.93 21.44
C ALA A 406 -19.49 -17.52 21.72
N LYS A 407 -19.97 -18.45 20.88
CA LYS A 407 -21.25 -19.15 21.10
C LYS A 407 -21.26 -19.94 22.42
N LYS A 408 -20.16 -20.61 22.76
CA LYS A 408 -20.02 -21.33 24.04
C LYS A 408 -20.05 -20.36 25.23
N LEU A 409 -19.40 -19.21 25.10
CA LEU A 409 -19.34 -18.18 26.14
C LEU A 409 -20.68 -17.50 26.38
N ALA A 410 -21.47 -17.27 25.34
CA ALA A 410 -22.79 -16.64 25.46
C ALA A 410 -23.75 -17.39 26.41
N LEU A 411 -23.50 -18.68 26.63
CA LEU A 411 -24.29 -19.55 27.53
C LEU A 411 -23.81 -19.50 28.99
N LEU A 412 -22.71 -18.81 29.30
CA LEU A 412 -22.08 -18.85 30.62
C LEU A 412 -22.26 -17.49 31.32
N GLU A 413 -22.48 -17.49 32.63
CA GLU A 413 -22.53 -16.26 33.40
C GLU A 413 -21.14 -15.64 33.65
N ARG A 414 -20.16 -16.48 33.91
CA ARG A 414 -18.74 -16.10 34.08
C ARG A 414 -17.83 -17.15 33.46
N ALA A 415 -16.75 -16.72 32.83
CA ALA A 415 -15.77 -17.64 32.28
C ALA A 415 -14.36 -17.03 32.23
N THR A 416 -13.37 -17.90 32.40
CA THR A 416 -11.98 -17.62 32.03
C THR A 416 -11.70 -18.27 30.69
N VAL A 417 -11.38 -17.43 29.70
CA VAL A 417 -11.15 -17.84 28.31
C VAL A 417 -9.67 -17.83 28.02
N PHE A 418 -9.17 -18.89 27.43
CA PHE A 418 -7.82 -18.92 26.91
C PHE A 418 -7.84 -19.08 25.39
N ILE A 419 -7.19 -18.17 24.66
CA ILE A 419 -7.03 -18.27 23.22
C ILE A 419 -5.59 -18.68 22.92
N ILE A 420 -5.41 -19.89 22.39
CA ILE A 420 -4.13 -20.39 21.94
C ILE A 420 -3.86 -19.74 20.59
N ARG A 421 -2.90 -18.81 20.55
CA ARG A 421 -2.52 -18.11 19.33
C ARG A 421 -1.78 -19.05 18.37
N PRO A 422 -2.02 -18.93 17.06
CA PRO A 422 -1.28 -19.69 16.07
C PRO A 422 0.17 -19.21 16.01
N THR A 423 1.05 -20.06 15.56
CA THR A 423 2.39 -19.70 15.13
C THR A 423 2.40 -19.41 13.63
N ILE A 424 3.54 -18.98 13.13
CA ILE A 424 3.73 -18.77 11.69
C ILE A 424 3.48 -20.06 10.88
N ASP A 425 3.67 -21.24 11.49
CA ASP A 425 3.48 -22.54 10.84
C ASP A 425 2.04 -23.07 10.92
N ASP A 426 1.18 -22.39 11.66
CA ASP A 426 -0.22 -22.80 11.85
C ASP A 426 -1.19 -22.09 10.88
N THR A 427 -0.69 -21.24 9.97
CA THR A 427 -1.56 -20.59 8.97
C THR A 427 -2.14 -21.61 8.00
N CYS A 428 -3.37 -21.39 7.59
CA CYS A 428 -4.00 -22.11 6.49
C CYS A 428 -3.63 -21.56 5.11
N ALA A 429 -3.07 -20.36 5.04
CA ALA A 429 -2.68 -19.76 3.76
C ALA A 429 -1.44 -20.47 3.17
N PRO A 430 -1.41 -20.70 1.84
CA PRO A 430 -0.29 -21.36 1.16
C PRO A 430 0.98 -20.51 1.14
N GLN A 431 0.85 -19.20 1.13
CA GLN A 431 1.95 -18.23 1.08
C GLN A 431 1.84 -17.23 2.21
N ARG A 432 2.98 -16.67 2.65
CA ARG A 432 3.02 -15.71 3.77
C ARG A 432 4.02 -14.59 3.52
N TYR A 433 3.58 -13.41 3.89
CA TYR A 433 4.46 -12.24 3.98
C TYR A 433 4.13 -11.49 5.27
N SER A 434 5.14 -11.23 6.10
CA SER A 434 4.96 -10.63 7.43
C SER A 434 4.06 -9.40 7.39
N ASP A 435 3.08 -9.37 8.29
CA ASP A 435 2.07 -8.32 8.45
C ASP A 435 1.05 -8.16 7.32
N GLU A 436 1.09 -9.00 6.28
CA GLU A 436 0.21 -8.87 5.12
C GLU A 436 -0.27 -10.24 4.65
N PHE A 437 0.13 -10.67 3.47
CA PHE A 437 -0.36 -11.89 2.83
C PHE A 437 -0.21 -13.14 3.70
N GLY A 438 -1.31 -13.85 3.91
CA GLY A 438 -1.35 -15.08 4.67
C GLY A 438 -1.14 -14.94 6.18
N THR A 439 -1.00 -13.71 6.68
CA THR A 439 -0.86 -13.45 8.11
C THR A 439 -2.22 -13.54 8.80
N LEU A 440 -2.26 -14.23 9.94
CA LEU A 440 -3.45 -14.36 10.77
C LEU A 440 -3.57 -13.18 11.75
N SER A 441 -4.78 -12.68 11.97
CA SER A 441 -5.03 -11.62 12.96
C SER A 441 -4.75 -12.10 14.37
N THR A 442 -5.08 -13.37 14.67
CA THR A 442 -4.90 -13.99 15.98
C THR A 442 -3.45 -14.36 16.31
N ASP A 443 -2.50 -14.21 15.39
CA ASP A 443 -1.06 -14.28 15.73
C ASP A 443 -0.64 -13.12 16.65
N SER A 444 -1.33 -11.98 16.61
CA SER A 444 -1.12 -10.89 17.57
C SER A 444 -1.70 -11.23 18.95
N ASP A 445 -1.22 -10.57 20.01
CA ASP A 445 -1.69 -10.79 21.39
C ASP A 445 -2.96 -10.00 21.75
N TRP A 446 -3.34 -9.04 20.92
CA TRP A 446 -4.46 -8.13 21.11
C TRP A 446 -5.65 -8.43 20.20
N ALA A 447 -5.46 -8.73 18.91
CA ALA A 447 -6.55 -8.90 17.96
C ALA A 447 -7.56 -10.00 18.34
N PRO A 448 -7.18 -11.19 18.82
CA PRO A 448 -8.17 -12.19 19.23
C PRO A 448 -9.06 -11.73 20.38
N LYS A 449 -8.56 -10.90 21.28
CA LYS A 449 -9.36 -10.31 22.35
C LYS A 449 -10.40 -9.34 21.79
N GLU A 450 -10.00 -8.50 20.85
CA GLU A 450 -10.87 -7.53 20.21
C GLU A 450 -11.94 -8.22 19.34
N MET A 451 -11.57 -9.25 18.58
CA MET A 451 -12.52 -10.12 17.84
C MET A 451 -13.59 -10.69 18.76
N LEU A 452 -13.18 -11.30 19.88
CA LEU A 452 -14.09 -11.93 20.81
C LEU A 452 -15.03 -10.91 21.47
N LYS A 453 -14.52 -9.73 21.83
CA LYS A 453 -15.34 -8.64 22.39
C LYS A 453 -16.43 -8.18 21.42
N ILE A 454 -16.08 -7.95 20.17
CA ILE A 454 -17.05 -7.53 19.14
C ILE A 454 -18.13 -8.61 18.94
N LEU A 455 -17.74 -9.88 18.89
CA LEU A 455 -18.68 -10.98 18.69
C LEU A 455 -19.65 -11.19 19.87
N LEU A 456 -19.23 -10.80 21.06
CA LEU A 456 -20.04 -10.87 22.27
C LEU A 456 -20.80 -9.56 22.54
N ASN A 457 -20.39 -8.46 21.96
CA ASN A 457 -21.04 -7.15 22.13
C ASN A 457 -22.49 -7.21 21.65
N GLY A 458 -23.41 -6.66 22.46
CA GLY A 458 -24.85 -6.77 22.23
C GLY A 458 -25.49 -8.11 22.63
N ARG A 459 -24.70 -9.18 22.87
CA ARG A 459 -25.20 -10.48 23.35
C ARG A 459 -25.01 -10.67 24.84
N VAL A 460 -24.02 -10.01 25.43
CA VAL A 460 -23.64 -10.16 26.83
C VAL A 460 -23.36 -8.79 27.43
N PRO A 461 -24.19 -8.29 28.36
CA PRO A 461 -23.91 -7.04 29.08
C PRO A 461 -22.69 -7.21 29.99
N ASP A 462 -21.95 -6.12 30.20
CA ASP A 462 -20.78 -6.05 31.10
C ASP A 462 -19.68 -7.10 30.84
N LEU A 463 -19.31 -7.28 29.58
CA LEU A 463 -18.32 -8.27 29.10
C LEU A 463 -17.04 -8.35 29.95
N SER A 464 -16.47 -7.20 30.31
CA SER A 464 -15.21 -7.11 31.09
C SER A 464 -15.34 -7.62 32.53
N LYS A 465 -16.56 -7.58 33.10
CA LYS A 465 -16.83 -8.11 34.43
C LYS A 465 -17.15 -9.60 34.43
N ARG A 466 -17.61 -10.12 33.27
CA ARG A 466 -18.04 -11.52 33.15
C ARG A 466 -16.93 -12.43 32.60
N PHE A 467 -16.09 -11.93 31.71
CA PHE A 467 -15.07 -12.75 31.04
C PHE A 467 -13.66 -12.19 31.18
N THR A 468 -12.77 -13.07 31.63
CA THR A 468 -11.31 -12.80 31.60
C THR A 468 -10.73 -13.50 30.39
N VAL A 469 -10.23 -12.74 29.41
CA VAL A 469 -9.64 -13.27 28.18
C VAL A 469 -8.12 -13.18 28.24
N ILE A 470 -7.49 -14.34 28.16
CA ILE A 470 -6.02 -14.48 28.16
C ILE A 470 -5.61 -15.08 26.81
N CYS A 471 -4.55 -14.55 26.21
CA CYS A 471 -3.98 -15.05 24.97
C CYS A 471 -2.53 -15.51 25.22
N GLY A 472 -2.17 -16.63 24.62
CA GLY A 472 -0.81 -17.16 24.72
C GLY A 472 -0.56 -18.24 23.66
N ARG A 473 0.69 -18.67 23.49
CA ARG A 473 1.05 -19.72 22.51
C ARG A 473 0.88 -21.13 23.07
N SER A 474 0.78 -21.29 24.38
CA SER A 474 0.54 -22.56 25.06
C SER A 474 -0.27 -22.34 26.32
N LEU A 475 -1.02 -23.35 26.73
CA LEU A 475 -1.76 -23.34 28.00
C LEU A 475 -0.79 -23.22 29.17
N PRO A 476 -1.01 -22.29 30.11
CA PRO A 476 -0.21 -22.21 31.33
C PRO A 476 -0.40 -23.48 32.19
N ALA A 477 0.69 -24.07 32.67
CA ALA A 477 0.64 -25.19 33.55
C ALA A 477 -0.11 -24.85 34.88
N GLY A 478 -0.92 -25.75 35.36
CA GLY A 478 -1.64 -25.62 36.65
C GLY A 478 -2.79 -24.60 36.64
N ARG A 479 -3.22 -24.08 35.51
CA ARG A 479 -4.42 -23.24 35.39
C ARG A 479 -5.52 -23.94 34.60
N THR A 480 -6.73 -23.87 35.11
CA THR A 480 -7.94 -24.32 34.41
C THR A 480 -8.63 -23.14 33.74
N PHE A 481 -9.12 -23.37 32.53
CA PHE A 481 -9.89 -22.38 31.76
C PHE A 481 -11.27 -22.96 31.45
N THR A 482 -12.29 -22.13 31.55
CA THR A 482 -13.68 -22.54 31.26
C THR A 482 -13.86 -22.82 29.76
N VAL A 483 -13.24 -22.00 28.91
CA VAL A 483 -13.26 -22.17 27.46
C VAL A 483 -11.85 -21.99 26.91
N VAL A 484 -11.42 -22.90 26.03
CA VAL A 484 -10.17 -22.82 25.27
C VAL A 484 -10.52 -22.72 23.78
N ILE A 485 -10.01 -21.68 23.13
CA ILE A 485 -10.12 -21.50 21.67
C ILE A 485 -8.72 -21.76 21.08
N ASP A 486 -8.57 -22.88 20.38
CA ASP A 486 -7.28 -23.28 19.81
C ASP A 486 -7.20 -22.88 18.34
N MET A 487 -6.51 -21.78 18.05
CA MET A 487 -6.34 -21.26 16.69
C MET A 487 -5.34 -22.07 15.84
N ARG A 488 -4.56 -22.97 16.44
CA ARG A 488 -3.63 -23.87 15.69
C ARG A 488 -4.40 -24.87 14.82
N ARG A 489 -5.71 -25.07 15.09
CA ARG A 489 -6.62 -25.85 14.24
C ARG A 489 -6.69 -25.33 12.80
N LEU A 490 -6.36 -24.07 12.56
CA LEU A 490 -6.30 -23.50 11.21
C LEU A 490 -5.35 -24.25 10.28
N LYS A 491 -4.26 -24.80 10.78
CA LYS A 491 -3.32 -25.61 9.99
C LYS A 491 -3.99 -26.79 9.29
N GLN A 492 -5.02 -27.37 9.90
CA GLN A 492 -5.76 -28.52 9.36
C GLN A 492 -6.57 -28.17 8.10
N LEU A 493 -6.82 -26.88 7.87
CA LEU A 493 -7.56 -26.37 6.71
C LEU A 493 -6.66 -26.13 5.49
N ARG A 494 -5.34 -26.11 5.66
CA ARG A 494 -4.38 -25.85 4.59
C ARG A 494 -4.55 -26.77 3.36
N PRO A 495 -4.70 -28.11 3.49
CA PRO A 495 -4.91 -28.97 2.34
C PRO A 495 -6.19 -28.68 1.55
N LYS A 496 -7.25 -28.20 2.23
CA LYS A 496 -8.50 -27.80 1.55
C LYS A 496 -8.32 -26.55 0.71
N LEU A 497 -7.45 -25.65 1.13
CA LEU A 497 -7.17 -24.39 0.43
C LEU A 497 -6.19 -24.59 -0.73
N GLU A 498 -5.21 -25.47 -0.58
CA GLU A 498 -4.28 -25.84 -1.64
C GLU A 498 -4.98 -26.54 -2.82
N ASN A 499 -6.04 -27.32 -2.53
CA ASN A 499 -6.84 -28.01 -3.56
C ASN A 499 -7.92 -27.11 -4.21
N ALA A 500 -8.12 -25.90 -3.73
CA ALA A 500 -9.05 -24.92 -4.32
C ALA A 500 -8.43 -24.09 -5.44
N PHE A 501 -7.18 -24.38 -5.82
CA PHE A 501 -6.38 -23.83 -6.91
C PHE A 501 -6.07 -24.87 -7.96
#